data_f5de6abc9ed27a7b23122d7111e8773a
#
_entry.id   f5de6abc9ed27a7b23122d7111e8773a
#
_cell.length_a   1.000
_cell.length_b   1.000
_cell.length_c   1.000
_cell.angle_alpha   90.00
_cell.angle_beta   90.00
_cell.angle_gamma   90.00
#
_symmetry.space_group_name_H-M   'P 1'
#
loop_
_entity.id
_entity.type
_entity.pdbx_description
1 polymer ?
#
loop_
_entity_poly.entity_id
_entity_poly.type
_entity_poly.pdbx_seq_one_letter_code
_entity_poly.pdbx_strand_id
1 'polypeptide(L)'
;MRKKILTSAAICFCLVIAVSCKPAAVKVKSPNAKILTNQVGYDASGPKKAVIQAHAGDTFTAFTVKSFPGGEIVFSGTPRHDGPVRKWKDWDFWTVDWSAVDKEGAYIIECASQAGAAAGAVRSHPVLVQKNSLERNTLSDVIYYFKGQRSSGLWDKADRKMTFEGKSGTVDMRGGWFDATGDYGKHLSHLSFSTYFNPQQVSLTAWSLFGMLRELERRGEPYFKQYQKRLLDEALFGADYLVRSKDPKGSFYITVSGRGPEKKPEDRRISAKAERHIILTPETKDKFRDYGREKIAGDAAYEAGWREGAGLSIAALAMAAARGGAPGSEGYGMSKGEGDFKSADYLKAAEDAFAFLEKNNLLFANDGKENILDDYCALVAATELFRTTGKPVYREAADKRAASLAARLTSGAASGSGSATGTTGGTTGGTTGGTTGGTTSGVTYE
;
A
#
# COMPACT_ATOMS: atom_id res chain seq x y z
N MET A 1 72.53 6.44 56.55
CA MET A 1 72.21 6.47 57.99
C MET A 1 70.70 6.23 58.15
N ARG A 2 70.37 5.33 59.11
CA ARG A 2 69.07 5.00 59.75
C ARG A 2 68.13 4.17 58.88
N LYS A 3 68.04 2.97 59.19
CA LYS A 3 67.59 2.03 60.23
C LYS A 3 66.19 1.49 59.85
N LYS A 4 66.24 0.18 59.66
CA LYS A 4 65.07 -0.75 59.52
C LYS A 4 64.27 -0.79 60.80
N ILE A 5 62.96 -0.93 60.69
CA ILE A 5 62.13 -1.61 61.72
C ILE A 5 61.19 -2.56 60.95
N LEU A 6 61.39 -3.84 61.26
CA LEU A 6 60.46 -4.93 60.95
C LEU A 6 59.34 -4.92 61.99
N THR A 7 58.10 -5.05 61.50
CA THR A 7 57.02 -5.55 62.37
C THR A 7 56.21 -6.59 61.57
N SER A 8 56.35 -7.83 62.10
CA SER A 8 55.54 -8.97 61.67
C SER A 8 54.09 -8.79 62.13
N ALA A 9 53.14 -8.91 61.23
CA ALA A 9 51.75 -9.10 61.57
C ALA A 9 51.30 -10.43 60.95
N ALA A 10 50.99 -11.40 61.77
CA ALA A 10 50.39 -12.67 61.38
C ALA A 10 48.94 -12.43 60.94
N ILE A 11 48.65 -12.71 59.71
CA ILE A 11 47.29 -12.68 59.20
C ILE A 11 46.73 -14.10 59.21
N CYS A 12 45.77 -14.31 60.11
CA CYS A 12 44.97 -15.51 60.23
C CYS A 12 44.05 -15.59 59.00
N PHE A 13 44.26 -16.55 58.10
CA PHE A 13 43.46 -16.80 56.94
C PHE A 13 42.27 -17.68 57.32
N CYS A 14 41.12 -17.04 57.66
CA CYS A 14 39.85 -17.75 57.78
C CYS A 14 39.27 -17.98 56.37
N LEU A 15 39.39 -19.23 55.91
CA LEU A 15 38.74 -19.68 54.64
C LEU A 15 37.26 -19.83 54.90
N VAL A 16 36.47 -18.79 54.54
CA VAL A 16 35.00 -18.89 54.48
C VAL A 16 34.63 -19.45 53.11
N ILE A 17 34.33 -20.73 53.05
CA ILE A 17 33.69 -21.35 51.86
C ILE A 17 32.27 -20.88 51.83
N ALA A 18 32.02 -19.78 51.08
CA ALA A 18 30.69 -19.38 50.71
C ALA A 18 30.19 -20.30 49.57
N VAL A 19 29.42 -21.32 49.91
CA VAL A 19 28.64 -22.08 48.95
C VAL A 19 27.56 -21.16 48.43
N SER A 20 27.85 -20.49 47.30
CA SER A 20 26.89 -19.70 46.56
C SER A 20 25.95 -20.65 45.79
N CYS A 21 24.91 -21.13 46.46
CA CYS A 21 23.76 -21.70 45.78
C CYS A 21 23.08 -20.59 44.97
N LYS A 22 23.55 -20.37 43.73
CA LYS A 22 22.72 -19.65 42.73
C LYS A 22 21.51 -20.54 42.47
N PRO A 23 20.29 -20.06 42.74
CA PRO A 23 19.11 -20.79 42.27
C PRO A 23 19.26 -20.91 40.76
N ALA A 24 19.23 -22.14 40.26
CA ALA A 24 19.14 -22.38 38.81
C ALA A 24 17.94 -21.60 38.33
N ALA A 25 18.19 -20.55 37.52
CA ALA A 25 17.12 -19.85 36.82
C ALA A 25 16.40 -20.90 35.97
N VAL A 26 15.24 -21.33 36.45
CA VAL A 26 14.32 -22.12 35.63
C VAL A 26 14.11 -21.29 34.38
N LYS A 27 14.71 -21.71 33.27
CA LYS A 27 14.39 -21.17 31.96
C LYS A 27 12.92 -21.53 31.70
N VAL A 28 12.03 -20.64 32.11
CA VAL A 28 10.63 -20.69 31.67
C VAL A 28 10.71 -20.58 30.15
N LYS A 29 10.47 -21.70 29.49
CA LYS A 29 10.39 -21.73 28.02
C LYS A 29 9.27 -20.77 27.68
N SER A 30 9.59 -19.63 27.08
CA SER A 30 8.57 -18.69 26.60
C SER A 30 7.59 -19.50 25.77
N PRO A 31 6.29 -19.42 26.03
CA PRO A 31 5.32 -20.10 25.20
C PRO A 31 5.59 -19.66 23.76
N ASN A 32 5.66 -20.61 22.82
CA ASN A 32 5.86 -20.29 21.40
C ASN A 32 4.67 -19.50 20.80
N ALA A 33 3.60 -19.32 21.57
CA ALA A 33 2.44 -18.54 21.21
C ALA A 33 2.70 -17.03 21.34
N LYS A 34 2.12 -16.26 20.42
CA LYS A 34 2.21 -14.78 20.37
C LYS A 34 0.83 -14.19 20.16
N ILE A 35 0.57 -13.05 20.78
CA ILE A 35 -0.60 -12.23 20.47
C ILE A 35 -0.15 -11.10 19.55
N LEU A 36 -0.62 -11.14 18.32
CA LEU A 36 -0.37 -10.16 17.28
C LEU A 36 -1.45 -9.09 17.31
N THR A 37 -1.03 -7.84 17.42
CA THR A 37 -1.91 -6.68 17.50
C THR A 37 -1.54 -5.65 16.44
N ASN A 38 -2.43 -4.72 16.14
CA ASN A 38 -2.10 -3.57 15.32
C ASN A 38 -1.16 -2.64 16.10
N GLN A 39 0.05 -2.45 15.61
CA GLN A 39 1.07 -1.63 16.29
C GLN A 39 0.77 -0.12 16.22
N VAL A 40 -0.02 0.32 15.25
CA VAL A 40 -0.48 1.72 15.16
C VAL A 40 -1.51 2.03 16.25
N GLY A 41 -2.19 1.00 16.76
CA GLY A 41 -3.31 1.12 17.68
C GLY A 41 -4.65 0.86 17.01
N TYR A 42 -5.72 1.04 17.77
CA TYR A 42 -7.09 0.81 17.33
C TYR A 42 -7.93 2.07 17.51
N ASP A 43 -8.87 2.30 16.61
CA ASP A 43 -9.85 3.35 16.79
C ASP A 43 -10.81 3.01 17.93
N ALA A 44 -11.16 4.00 18.75
CA ALA A 44 -12.03 3.80 19.92
C ALA A 44 -13.42 3.28 19.51
N SER A 45 -13.97 3.77 18.41
CA SER A 45 -15.27 3.34 17.87
C SER A 45 -15.20 2.19 16.89
N GLY A 46 -13.98 1.81 16.44
CA GLY A 46 -13.76 0.78 15.43
C GLY A 46 -13.65 -0.64 15.98
N PRO A 47 -13.66 -1.64 15.09
CA PRO A 47 -13.42 -3.03 15.48
C PRO A 47 -12.00 -3.21 16.00
N LYS A 48 -11.87 -3.96 17.10
CA LYS A 48 -10.58 -4.26 17.74
C LYS A 48 -10.39 -5.77 17.79
N LYS A 49 -9.52 -6.28 16.91
CA LYS A 49 -9.20 -7.70 16.84
C LYS A 49 -7.70 -7.92 16.96
N ALA A 50 -7.33 -8.91 17.74
CA ALA A 50 -5.97 -9.42 17.82
C ALA A 50 -5.96 -10.88 17.36
N VAL A 51 -4.80 -11.40 16.99
CA VAL A 51 -4.64 -12.77 16.53
C VAL A 51 -3.64 -13.47 17.44
N ILE A 52 -4.04 -14.60 18.02
CA ILE A 52 -3.10 -15.51 18.66
C ILE A 52 -2.52 -16.40 17.58
N GLN A 53 -1.22 -16.44 17.48
CA GLN A 53 -0.44 -17.39 16.68
C GLN A 53 0.20 -18.40 17.61
N ALA A 54 -0.12 -19.68 17.42
CA ALA A 54 0.40 -20.76 18.25
C ALA A 54 0.59 -22.06 17.45
N HIS A 55 1.00 -23.14 18.08
CA HIS A 55 1.16 -24.43 17.40
C HIS A 55 -0.12 -25.26 17.46
N ALA A 56 -0.23 -26.22 16.55
CA ALA A 56 -1.27 -27.23 16.59
C ALA A 56 -1.22 -28.00 17.94
N GLY A 57 -2.38 -28.08 18.60
CA GLY A 57 -2.52 -28.70 19.94
C GLY A 57 -2.49 -27.71 21.11
N ASP A 58 -2.10 -26.45 20.88
CA ASP A 58 -2.33 -25.38 21.87
C ASP A 58 -3.84 -25.10 21.96
N THR A 59 -4.28 -24.69 23.15
CA THR A 59 -5.68 -24.30 23.38
C THR A 59 -5.77 -23.04 24.21
N PHE A 60 -6.72 -22.17 23.83
CA PHE A 60 -7.00 -20.91 24.51
C PHE A 60 -8.49 -20.81 24.79
N THR A 61 -8.88 -20.83 26.06
CA THR A 61 -10.29 -20.85 26.48
C THR A 61 -10.80 -19.49 26.91
N ALA A 62 -9.91 -18.61 27.32
CA ALA A 62 -10.26 -17.26 27.78
C ALA A 62 -9.14 -16.27 27.51
N PHE A 63 -9.54 -15.00 27.36
CA PHE A 63 -8.62 -13.87 27.36
C PHE A 63 -9.15 -12.76 28.25
N THR A 64 -8.24 -11.92 28.71
CA THR A 64 -8.57 -10.69 29.44
C THR A 64 -7.87 -9.50 28.77
N VAL A 65 -8.53 -8.35 28.76
CA VAL A 65 -7.96 -7.07 28.38
C VAL A 65 -7.76 -6.25 29.66
N LYS A 66 -6.55 -5.79 29.88
CA LYS A 66 -6.18 -5.04 31.08
C LYS A 66 -5.72 -3.64 30.73
N SER A 67 -6.06 -2.67 31.55
CA SER A 67 -5.50 -1.33 31.46
C SER A 67 -3.99 -1.36 31.66
N PHE A 68 -3.26 -0.51 30.94
CA PHE A 68 -1.80 -0.39 31.11
C PHE A 68 -1.43 1.06 31.47
N PRO A 69 -0.61 1.31 32.53
CA PRO A 69 0.08 0.30 33.36
C PRO A 69 -0.75 -0.26 34.54
N GLY A 70 -1.98 0.18 34.73
CA GLY A 70 -2.76 -0.11 35.96
C GLY A 70 -3.09 -1.57 36.23
N GLY A 71 -3.19 -2.42 35.18
CA GLY A 71 -3.42 -3.87 35.32
C GLY A 71 -4.87 -4.25 35.63
N GLU A 72 -5.82 -3.29 35.67
CA GLU A 72 -7.24 -3.53 35.88
C GLU A 72 -7.85 -4.25 34.70
N ILE A 73 -8.63 -5.32 34.94
CA ILE A 73 -9.36 -6.04 33.89
C ILE A 73 -10.56 -5.18 33.45
N VAL A 74 -10.57 -4.76 32.19
CA VAL A 74 -11.63 -3.95 31.59
C VAL A 74 -12.55 -4.78 30.69
N PHE A 75 -12.11 -5.93 30.21
CA PHE A 75 -12.89 -6.83 29.37
C PHE A 75 -12.37 -8.26 29.48
N SER A 76 -13.27 -9.23 29.28
CA SER A 76 -12.94 -10.65 29.20
C SER A 76 -13.77 -11.32 28.12
N GLY A 77 -13.23 -12.34 27.49
CA GLY A 77 -13.90 -13.05 26.42
C GLY A 77 -13.25 -14.41 26.11
N THR A 78 -13.78 -15.06 25.09
CA THR A 78 -13.27 -16.35 24.59
C THR A 78 -12.68 -16.16 23.20
N PRO A 79 -11.43 -16.59 22.95
CA PRO A 79 -10.86 -16.57 21.61
C PRO A 79 -11.61 -17.54 20.70
N ARG A 80 -11.86 -17.10 19.45
CA ARG A 80 -12.41 -17.99 18.43
C ARG A 80 -11.28 -18.71 17.73
N HIS A 81 -11.32 -20.03 17.64
CA HIS A 81 -10.37 -20.82 16.87
C HIS A 81 -10.66 -20.69 15.37
N ASP A 82 -9.70 -20.23 14.60
CA ASP A 82 -9.81 -20.02 13.15
C ASP A 82 -9.09 -21.15 12.35
N GLY A 83 -8.25 -21.93 13.02
CA GLY A 83 -7.49 -23.01 12.40
C GLY A 83 -6.22 -22.56 11.67
N PRO A 84 -5.58 -23.49 10.95
CA PRO A 84 -4.33 -23.23 10.23
C PRO A 84 -4.59 -22.48 8.92
N VAL A 85 -3.63 -21.65 8.52
CA VAL A 85 -3.59 -21.04 7.19
C VAL A 85 -2.84 -21.96 6.22
N ARG A 86 -3.47 -22.35 5.12
CA ARG A 86 -3.04 -23.41 4.19
C ARG A 86 -1.55 -23.42 3.81
N LYS A 87 -0.93 -22.27 3.69
CA LYS A 87 0.50 -22.16 3.29
C LYS A 87 1.44 -21.85 4.46
N TRP A 88 0.91 -21.63 5.64
CA TRP A 88 1.69 -21.31 6.84
C TRP A 88 1.73 -22.55 7.73
N LYS A 89 2.60 -23.47 7.37
CA LYS A 89 2.79 -24.73 8.08
C LYS A 89 3.14 -24.47 9.55
N ASP A 90 2.73 -25.41 10.39
CA ASP A 90 3.08 -25.45 11.82
C ASP A 90 2.46 -24.36 12.70
N TRP A 91 1.60 -23.50 12.13
CA TRP A 91 0.91 -22.45 12.86
C TRP A 91 -0.60 -22.68 12.84
N ASP A 92 -1.21 -22.46 14.00
CA ASP A 92 -2.63 -22.38 14.21
C ASP A 92 -3.02 -21.02 14.76
N PHE A 93 -4.24 -20.54 14.49
CA PHE A 93 -4.64 -19.18 14.76
C PHE A 93 -5.95 -19.07 15.50
N TRP A 94 -6.07 -18.06 16.36
CA TRP A 94 -7.30 -17.69 17.08
C TRP A 94 -7.51 -16.19 16.95
N THR A 95 -8.74 -15.78 16.75
CA THR A 95 -9.16 -14.37 16.81
C THR A 95 -9.63 -14.00 18.21
N VAL A 96 -9.08 -12.94 18.74
CA VAL A 96 -9.49 -12.27 19.97
C VAL A 96 -10.26 -11.01 19.57
N ASP A 97 -11.55 -10.98 19.79
CA ASP A 97 -12.40 -9.80 19.53
C ASP A 97 -12.67 -9.08 20.85
N TRP A 98 -12.16 -7.85 20.95
CA TRP A 98 -12.29 -6.99 22.11
C TRP A 98 -12.86 -5.60 21.74
N SER A 99 -13.65 -5.57 20.66
CA SER A 99 -14.25 -4.36 20.07
C SER A 99 -15.11 -3.57 21.07
N ALA A 100 -15.62 -4.21 22.11
CA ALA A 100 -16.42 -3.57 23.15
C ALA A 100 -15.62 -2.61 24.04
N VAL A 101 -14.29 -2.63 24.02
CA VAL A 101 -13.44 -1.66 24.74
C VAL A 101 -13.33 -0.39 23.93
N ASP A 102 -14.13 0.61 24.23
CA ASP A 102 -14.22 1.88 23.50
C ASP A 102 -13.54 3.07 24.20
N LYS A 103 -13.20 2.91 25.49
CA LYS A 103 -12.50 3.94 26.26
C LYS A 103 -11.08 4.13 25.76
N GLU A 104 -10.69 5.39 25.51
CA GLU A 104 -9.31 5.72 25.15
C GLU A 104 -8.33 5.35 26.26
N GLY A 105 -7.19 4.78 25.87
CA GLY A 105 -6.15 4.34 26.79
C GLY A 105 -5.18 3.34 26.17
N ALA A 106 -4.25 2.89 26.98
CA ALA A 106 -3.34 1.77 26.62
C ALA A 106 -3.80 0.48 27.31
N TYR A 107 -3.71 -0.62 26.60
CA TYR A 107 -4.19 -1.92 27.06
C TYR A 107 -3.21 -3.05 26.75
N ILE A 108 -3.29 -4.14 27.52
CA ILE A 108 -2.60 -5.41 27.28
C ILE A 108 -3.65 -6.51 27.18
N ILE A 109 -3.49 -7.39 26.19
CA ILE A 109 -4.30 -8.59 26.06
C ILE A 109 -3.51 -9.77 26.65
N GLU A 110 -4.13 -10.53 27.53
CA GLU A 110 -3.56 -11.74 28.12
C GLU A 110 -4.46 -12.94 27.84
N CYS A 111 -3.86 -14.03 27.40
CA CYS A 111 -4.55 -15.32 27.19
C CYS A 111 -3.90 -16.41 28.01
N ALA A 112 -4.70 -17.14 28.74
CA ALA A 112 -4.24 -18.37 29.43
C ALA A 112 -4.13 -19.51 28.41
N SER A 113 -2.94 -20.08 28.27
CA SER A 113 -2.72 -21.29 27.48
C SER A 113 -2.91 -22.51 28.36
N GLN A 114 -3.63 -23.52 27.88
CA GLN A 114 -3.82 -24.81 28.56
C GLN A 114 -2.81 -25.88 28.12
N ALA A 115 -1.85 -25.57 27.29
CA ALA A 115 -0.81 -26.50 26.86
C ALA A 115 0.18 -26.80 27.99
N GLY A 116 -0.15 -27.78 28.84
CA GLY A 116 0.71 -28.34 29.88
C GLY A 116 0.97 -27.42 31.08
N ALA A 117 1.35 -27.99 32.21
CA ALA A 117 1.57 -27.32 33.49
C ALA A 117 2.74 -26.30 33.56
N ALA A 118 3.31 -25.93 32.43
CA ALA A 118 4.41 -24.96 32.31
C ALA A 118 4.10 -23.76 31.39
N ALA A 119 2.90 -23.65 30.82
CA ALA A 119 2.54 -22.58 29.94
C ALA A 119 1.99 -21.39 30.74
N GLY A 120 2.81 -20.35 30.87
CA GLY A 120 2.40 -19.07 31.44
C GLY A 120 1.41 -18.34 30.51
N ALA A 121 0.77 -17.28 31.01
CA ALA A 121 -0.11 -16.43 30.20
C ALA A 121 0.68 -15.82 29.02
N VAL A 122 0.10 -15.91 27.84
CA VAL A 122 0.60 -15.19 26.65
C VAL A 122 0.10 -13.77 26.71
N ARG A 123 0.99 -12.80 26.53
CA ARG A 123 0.68 -11.37 26.64
C ARG A 123 1.01 -10.64 25.33
N SER A 124 0.18 -9.69 24.95
CA SER A 124 0.51 -8.74 23.90
C SER A 124 1.51 -7.68 24.37
N HIS A 125 2.10 -6.95 23.42
CA HIS A 125 2.62 -5.62 23.72
C HIS A 125 1.48 -4.67 24.12
N PRO A 126 1.76 -3.57 24.83
CA PRO A 126 0.77 -2.53 25.06
C PRO A 126 0.23 -2.02 23.72
N VAL A 127 -1.08 -1.91 23.60
CA VAL A 127 -1.78 -1.40 22.41
C VAL A 127 -2.57 -0.15 22.78
N LEU A 128 -2.61 0.81 21.88
CA LEU A 128 -3.29 2.06 22.08
C LEU A 128 -4.71 1.99 21.50
N VAL A 129 -5.69 2.48 22.26
CA VAL A 129 -7.06 2.74 21.80
C VAL A 129 -7.28 4.26 21.89
N GLN A 130 -7.58 4.88 20.77
CA GLN A 130 -7.82 6.33 20.71
C GLN A 130 -8.69 6.71 19.52
N LYS A 131 -9.40 7.83 19.63
CA LYS A 131 -10.17 8.39 18.51
C LYS A 131 -9.22 8.77 17.35
N ASN A 132 -9.59 8.40 16.13
CA ASN A 132 -8.80 8.66 14.92
C ASN A 132 -7.35 8.12 15.02
N SER A 133 -7.20 6.90 15.53
CA SER A 133 -5.89 6.30 15.84
C SER A 133 -4.95 6.26 14.63
N LEU A 134 -5.46 5.84 13.47
CA LEU A 134 -4.66 5.74 12.26
C LEU A 134 -4.11 7.10 11.85
N GLU A 135 -4.98 8.07 11.69
CA GLU A 135 -4.61 9.41 11.22
C GLU A 135 -3.66 10.11 12.20
N ARG A 136 -3.95 10.03 13.49
CA ARG A 136 -3.13 10.67 14.52
C ARG A 136 -1.71 10.12 14.58
N ASN A 137 -1.54 8.84 14.32
CA ASN A 137 -0.26 8.16 14.48
C ASN A 137 0.53 8.00 13.18
N THR A 138 -0.10 8.20 11.99
CA THR A 138 0.59 7.90 10.71
C THR A 138 0.51 9.03 9.69
N LEU A 139 -0.49 9.92 9.76
CA LEU A 139 -0.74 10.90 8.69
C LEU A 139 0.45 11.84 8.47
N SER A 140 1.08 12.30 9.55
CA SER A 140 2.26 13.17 9.46
C SER A 140 3.40 12.48 8.73
N ASP A 141 3.64 11.22 9.04
CA ASP A 141 4.75 10.44 8.48
C ASP A 141 4.51 10.12 7.00
N VAL A 142 3.26 9.80 6.64
CA VAL A 142 2.87 9.60 5.23
C VAL A 142 3.10 10.86 4.41
N ILE A 143 2.64 12.02 4.89
CA ILE A 143 2.86 13.30 4.20
C ILE A 143 4.37 13.61 4.10
N TYR A 144 5.11 13.39 5.18
CA TYR A 144 6.55 13.60 5.21
C TYR A 144 7.29 12.70 4.23
N TYR A 145 6.90 11.44 4.14
CA TYR A 145 7.46 10.48 3.18
C TYR A 145 7.32 10.99 1.74
N PHE A 146 6.12 11.34 1.31
CA PHE A 146 5.92 11.85 -0.05
C PHE A 146 6.66 13.16 -0.29
N LYS A 147 6.68 14.06 0.69
CA LYS A 147 7.46 15.30 0.58
C LYS A 147 8.97 15.03 0.40
N GLY A 148 9.50 13.99 1.05
CA GLY A 148 10.88 13.55 0.88
C GLY A 148 11.16 12.89 -0.48
N GLN A 149 10.13 12.34 -1.13
CA GLN A 149 10.23 11.73 -2.47
C GLN A 149 10.00 12.71 -3.62
N ARG A 150 9.71 13.98 -3.36
CA ARG A 150 9.55 14.99 -4.42
C ARG A 150 10.78 15.06 -5.31
N SER A 151 10.57 15.03 -6.64
CA SER A 151 11.64 15.32 -7.59
C SER A 151 12.24 16.69 -7.31
N SER A 152 13.54 16.76 -7.13
CA SER A 152 14.24 17.98 -6.72
C SER A 152 15.68 18.03 -7.22
N GLY A 153 16.32 19.18 -7.07
CA GLY A 153 17.75 19.35 -7.36
C GLY A 153 18.11 19.15 -8.83
N LEU A 154 19.16 18.38 -9.08
CA LEU A 154 19.65 18.12 -10.44
C LEU A 154 18.64 17.30 -11.28
N TRP A 155 17.87 16.44 -10.65
CA TRP A 155 16.85 15.62 -11.30
C TRP A 155 15.70 16.48 -11.81
N ASP A 156 15.16 17.36 -10.97
CA ASP A 156 14.12 18.31 -11.39
C ASP A 156 14.61 19.26 -12.49
N LYS A 157 15.87 19.70 -12.40
CA LYS A 157 16.49 20.55 -13.42
C LYS A 157 16.57 19.84 -14.77
N ALA A 158 16.97 18.56 -14.79
CA ALA A 158 17.02 17.75 -16.00
C ALA A 158 15.61 17.54 -16.59
N ASP A 159 14.62 17.30 -15.72
CA ASP A 159 13.25 17.01 -16.13
C ASP A 159 12.53 18.21 -16.80
N ARG A 160 13.03 19.44 -16.66
CA ARG A 160 12.45 20.63 -17.31
C ARG A 160 12.51 20.64 -18.84
N LYS A 161 13.43 19.86 -19.43
CA LYS A 161 13.58 19.70 -20.88
C LYS A 161 13.81 18.23 -21.21
N MET A 162 12.86 17.40 -20.78
CA MET A 162 12.95 15.96 -20.93
C MET A 162 12.79 15.56 -22.38
N THR A 163 13.74 14.80 -22.89
CA THR A 163 13.70 14.21 -24.23
C THR A 163 13.05 12.84 -24.20
N PHE A 164 12.64 12.38 -25.36
CA PHE A 164 12.08 11.04 -25.53
C PHE A 164 13.18 10.02 -25.87
N GLU A 165 12.91 8.78 -25.52
CA GLU A 165 13.64 7.64 -26.04
C GLU A 165 13.18 7.34 -27.47
N GLY A 166 14.05 7.49 -28.46
CA GLY A 166 13.77 7.09 -29.84
C GLY A 166 12.92 8.06 -30.69
N LYS A 167 12.53 9.23 -30.16
CA LYS A 167 11.93 10.29 -30.99
C LYS A 167 12.46 11.68 -30.59
N SER A 168 12.33 12.63 -31.47
CA SER A 168 12.68 14.04 -31.22
C SER A 168 11.65 14.76 -30.38
N GLY A 169 12.04 15.91 -29.80
CA GLY A 169 11.17 16.75 -28.99
C GLY A 169 11.58 16.80 -27.53
N THR A 170 11.02 17.79 -26.83
CA THR A 170 11.22 17.97 -25.39
C THR A 170 9.92 18.36 -24.71
N VAL A 171 9.75 17.91 -23.48
CA VAL A 171 8.59 18.19 -22.61
C VAL A 171 9.09 18.61 -21.22
N ASP A 172 8.39 19.54 -20.58
CA ASP A 172 8.63 19.84 -19.17
C ASP A 172 7.96 18.77 -18.30
N MET A 173 8.78 17.89 -17.71
CA MET A 173 8.35 16.79 -16.85
C MET A 173 8.78 17.01 -15.40
N ARG A 174 9.04 18.27 -14.98
CA ARG A 174 9.40 18.59 -13.59
C ARG A 174 8.29 18.28 -12.61
N GLY A 175 8.65 18.10 -11.33
CA GLY A 175 7.74 17.72 -10.28
C GLY A 175 7.47 16.21 -10.21
N GLY A 176 6.44 15.81 -9.51
CA GLY A 176 6.14 14.40 -9.24
C GLY A 176 7.09 13.77 -8.21
N TRP A 177 6.81 12.53 -7.86
CA TRP A 177 7.59 11.79 -6.87
C TRP A 177 8.43 10.71 -7.52
N PHE A 178 9.61 10.49 -6.96
CA PHE A 178 10.43 9.34 -7.29
C PHE A 178 9.77 8.04 -6.86
N ASP A 179 10.06 6.97 -7.58
CA ASP A 179 9.49 5.64 -7.33
C ASP A 179 9.86 5.09 -5.94
N ALA A 180 11.14 5.17 -5.60
CA ALA A 180 11.65 4.71 -4.32
C ALA A 180 12.97 5.41 -3.95
N THR A 181 13.41 5.22 -2.72
CA THR A 181 14.73 5.70 -2.30
C THR A 181 15.82 5.06 -3.15
N GLY A 182 16.58 5.90 -3.86
CA GLY A 182 17.62 5.46 -4.80
C GLY A 182 17.09 5.04 -6.18
N ASP A 183 15.80 5.07 -6.41
CA ASP A 183 15.20 4.99 -7.73
C ASP A 183 14.54 6.32 -8.11
N TYR A 184 15.19 7.05 -8.99
CA TYR A 184 14.75 8.37 -9.43
C TYR A 184 13.79 8.32 -10.63
N GLY A 185 13.25 7.16 -10.96
CA GLY A 185 12.17 7.01 -11.93
C GLY A 185 10.88 7.67 -11.45
N LYS A 186 10.06 8.16 -12.37
CA LYS A 186 8.71 8.66 -12.11
C LYS A 186 7.75 7.94 -13.04
N HIS A 187 6.75 7.31 -12.47
CA HIS A 187 5.83 6.44 -13.21
C HIS A 187 4.39 6.77 -12.89
N LEU A 188 3.52 6.78 -13.89
CA LEU A 188 2.08 6.69 -13.65
C LEU A 188 1.72 5.25 -13.27
N SER A 189 2.36 4.31 -13.94
CA SER A 189 2.29 2.89 -13.66
C SER A 189 3.64 2.25 -13.89
N HIS A 190 4.04 1.36 -13.01
CA HIS A 190 5.35 0.73 -13.08
C HIS A 190 5.46 -0.33 -14.19
N LEU A 191 4.38 -1.07 -14.42
CA LEU A 191 4.30 -2.09 -15.46
C LEU A 191 3.38 -1.63 -16.58
N SER A 192 3.93 -1.44 -17.75
CA SER A 192 3.22 -0.87 -18.89
C SER A 192 2.47 -1.84 -19.78
N PHE A 193 2.43 -3.13 -19.45
CA PHE A 193 1.75 -4.09 -20.30
C PHE A 193 1.05 -5.18 -19.55
N SER A 194 0.52 -4.98 -18.44
CA SER A 194 -0.08 -6.08 -17.72
C SER A 194 -1.55 -6.20 -18.06
N THR A 195 -1.96 -7.37 -18.38
CA THR A 195 -3.36 -7.77 -18.35
C THR A 195 -3.85 -7.99 -16.91
N TYR A 196 -2.97 -7.98 -15.93
CA TYR A 196 -3.23 -8.12 -14.51
C TYR A 196 -2.87 -6.84 -13.75
N PHE A 197 -2.98 -6.87 -12.43
CA PHE A 197 -2.76 -5.70 -11.58
C PHE A 197 -1.46 -4.97 -11.91
N ASN A 198 -1.59 -3.69 -12.16
CA ASN A 198 -0.52 -2.80 -12.55
C ASN A 198 -0.36 -1.73 -11.46
N PRO A 199 0.71 -1.74 -10.68
CA PRO A 199 0.91 -0.76 -9.63
C PRO A 199 0.93 0.65 -10.19
N GLN A 200 -0.06 1.46 -9.78
CA GLN A 200 -0.15 2.87 -10.17
C GLN A 200 0.51 3.71 -9.07
N GLN A 201 1.32 4.67 -9.47
CA GLN A 201 2.17 5.43 -8.54
C GLN A 201 1.76 6.90 -8.45
N VAL A 202 2.30 7.79 -9.29
CA VAL A 202 2.03 9.23 -9.16
C VAL A 202 0.54 9.55 -9.21
N SER A 203 -0.19 8.95 -10.14
CA SER A 203 -1.63 9.16 -10.29
C SER A 203 -2.43 8.69 -9.08
N LEU A 204 -2.15 7.48 -8.57
CA LEU A 204 -2.79 6.94 -7.38
C LEU A 204 -2.47 7.77 -6.14
N THR A 205 -1.23 8.20 -5.99
CA THR A 205 -0.79 9.04 -4.86
C THR A 205 -1.54 10.37 -4.87
N ALA A 206 -1.57 11.08 -5.99
CA ALA A 206 -2.28 12.35 -6.11
C ALA A 206 -3.78 12.20 -5.80
N TRP A 207 -4.45 11.23 -6.41
CA TRP A 207 -5.85 10.93 -6.16
C TRP A 207 -6.13 10.59 -4.69
N SER A 208 -5.28 9.77 -4.07
CA SER A 208 -5.41 9.35 -2.67
C SER A 208 -5.23 10.53 -1.71
N LEU A 209 -4.28 11.43 -1.96
CA LEU A 209 -4.06 12.62 -1.14
C LEU A 209 -5.26 13.57 -1.20
N PHE A 210 -5.84 13.80 -2.38
CA PHE A 210 -7.09 14.56 -2.51
C PHE A 210 -8.27 13.86 -1.83
N GLY A 211 -8.37 12.54 -1.95
CA GLY A 211 -9.39 11.74 -1.27
C GLY A 211 -9.30 11.84 0.24
N MET A 212 -8.09 11.75 0.78
CA MET A 212 -7.82 11.92 2.21
C MET A 212 -8.17 13.34 2.68
N LEU A 213 -7.78 14.37 1.93
CA LEU A 213 -8.13 15.76 2.22
C LEU A 213 -9.66 15.92 2.30
N ARG A 214 -10.39 15.44 1.28
CA ARG A 214 -11.85 15.48 1.24
C ARG A 214 -12.49 14.81 2.46
N GLU A 215 -11.96 13.67 2.88
CA GLU A 215 -12.47 12.95 4.03
C GLU A 215 -12.20 13.69 5.35
N LEU A 216 -11.01 14.24 5.54
CA LEU A 216 -10.71 15.04 6.74
C LEU A 216 -11.58 16.31 6.84
N GLU A 217 -11.87 16.95 5.73
CA GLU A 217 -12.79 18.10 5.69
C GLU A 217 -14.22 17.69 5.99
N ARG A 218 -14.69 16.57 5.44
CA ARG A 218 -16.02 16.01 5.73
C ARG A 218 -16.20 15.69 7.22
N ARG A 219 -15.17 15.17 7.87
CA ARG A 219 -15.19 14.89 9.33
C ARG A 219 -15.20 16.17 10.16
N GLY A 220 -14.63 17.26 9.67
CA GLY A 220 -14.65 18.57 10.35
C GLY A 220 -13.85 18.63 11.66
N GLU A 221 -12.96 17.67 11.91
CA GLU A 221 -12.19 17.60 13.16
C GLU A 221 -11.14 18.72 13.23
N PRO A 222 -11.19 19.61 14.23
CA PRO A 222 -10.25 20.74 14.33
C PRO A 222 -8.77 20.31 14.41
N TYR A 223 -8.52 19.16 14.99
CA TYR A 223 -7.18 18.59 15.15
C TYR A 223 -6.47 18.42 13.81
N PHE A 224 -7.19 18.14 12.73
CA PHE A 224 -6.59 17.86 11.42
C PHE A 224 -6.46 19.08 10.50
N LYS A 225 -6.85 20.28 10.91
CA LYS A 225 -6.74 21.48 10.05
C LYS A 225 -5.34 21.73 9.50
N GLN A 226 -4.30 21.54 10.31
CA GLN A 226 -2.91 21.70 9.85
C GLN A 226 -2.51 20.66 8.80
N TYR A 227 -3.08 19.44 8.86
CA TYR A 227 -2.81 18.40 7.90
C TYR A 227 -3.51 18.64 6.57
N GLN A 228 -4.68 19.26 6.57
CA GLN A 228 -5.43 19.59 5.36
C GLN A 228 -4.60 20.45 4.40
N LYS A 229 -3.90 21.47 4.93
CA LYS A 229 -3.00 22.32 4.13
C LYS A 229 -1.82 21.54 3.57
N ARG A 230 -1.20 20.72 4.39
CA ARG A 230 -0.05 19.90 3.97
C ARG A 230 -0.46 18.86 2.92
N LEU A 231 -1.65 18.26 3.07
CA LEU A 231 -2.22 17.35 2.09
C LEU A 231 -2.54 18.05 0.77
N LEU A 232 -3.12 19.25 0.83
CA LEU A 232 -3.41 20.04 -0.37
C LEU A 232 -2.14 20.40 -1.12
N ASP A 233 -1.09 20.88 -0.43
CA ASP A 233 0.21 21.20 -1.01
C ASP A 233 0.83 19.96 -1.73
N GLU A 234 0.76 18.79 -1.07
CA GLU A 234 1.31 17.57 -1.62
C GLU A 234 0.49 17.04 -2.80
N ALA A 235 -0.84 17.09 -2.70
CA ALA A 235 -1.74 16.66 -3.75
C ALA A 235 -1.63 17.54 -5.01
N LEU A 236 -1.56 18.86 -4.84
CA LEU A 236 -1.36 19.81 -5.94
C LEU A 236 0.01 19.64 -6.61
N PHE A 237 1.07 19.35 -5.84
CA PHE A 237 2.38 19.04 -6.40
C PHE A 237 2.31 17.86 -7.38
N GLY A 238 1.54 16.82 -7.05
CA GLY A 238 1.27 15.70 -7.95
C GLY A 238 0.41 16.09 -9.14
N ALA A 239 -0.65 16.87 -8.92
CA ALA A 239 -1.52 17.33 -10.00
C ALA A 239 -0.78 18.21 -11.03
N ASP A 240 0.14 19.06 -10.57
CA ASP A 240 1.00 19.86 -11.45
C ASP A 240 1.87 19.01 -12.37
N TYR A 241 2.42 17.92 -11.84
CA TYR A 241 3.14 16.95 -12.64
C TYR A 241 2.22 16.28 -13.68
N LEU A 242 1.00 15.92 -13.29
CA LEU A 242 0.04 15.29 -14.20
C LEU A 242 -0.38 16.22 -15.35
N VAL A 243 -0.55 17.54 -15.10
CA VAL A 243 -0.78 18.51 -16.20
C VAL A 243 0.41 18.53 -17.16
N ARG A 244 1.65 18.54 -16.65
CA ARG A 244 2.87 18.55 -17.48
C ARG A 244 3.05 17.25 -18.26
N SER A 245 2.67 16.13 -17.68
CA SER A 245 2.76 14.82 -18.32
C SER A 245 1.68 14.58 -19.39
N LYS A 246 0.65 15.43 -19.48
CA LYS A 246 -0.42 15.31 -20.47
C LYS A 246 0.08 15.70 -21.86
N ASP A 247 0.05 14.76 -22.80
CA ASP A 247 0.27 15.09 -24.22
C ASP A 247 -0.88 15.98 -24.72
N PRO A 248 -0.59 17.13 -25.37
CA PRO A 248 -1.64 18.01 -25.85
C PRO A 248 -2.70 17.34 -26.76
N LYS A 249 -2.31 16.28 -27.49
CA LYS A 249 -3.16 15.57 -28.46
C LYS A 249 -3.54 14.15 -28.04
N GLY A 250 -2.96 13.65 -26.96
CA GLY A 250 -3.06 12.26 -26.54
C GLY A 250 -3.46 12.08 -25.08
N SER A 251 -2.90 11.10 -24.44
CA SER A 251 -3.04 10.79 -23.02
C SER A 251 -1.88 11.35 -22.20
N PHE A 252 -1.40 10.64 -21.20
CA PHE A 252 -0.31 11.07 -20.31
C PHE A 252 0.95 10.26 -20.57
N TYR A 253 2.11 10.93 -20.59
CA TYR A 253 3.39 10.22 -20.66
C TYR A 253 3.58 9.35 -19.40
N ILE A 254 3.79 8.06 -19.62
CA ILE A 254 3.71 7.06 -18.55
C ILE A 254 4.92 7.04 -17.64
N THR A 255 6.13 7.24 -18.19
CA THR A 255 7.37 7.02 -17.46
C THR A 255 8.45 8.01 -17.84
N VAL A 256 9.09 8.57 -16.81
CA VAL A 256 10.39 9.26 -16.90
C VAL A 256 11.40 8.47 -16.10
N SER A 257 12.44 7.94 -16.74
CA SER A 257 13.47 7.17 -16.04
C SER A 257 14.87 7.45 -16.59
N GLY A 258 15.89 7.28 -15.76
CA GLY A 258 17.27 7.19 -16.18
C GLY A 258 17.57 5.79 -16.71
N ARG A 259 18.13 5.71 -17.90
CA ARG A 259 18.63 4.45 -18.45
C ARG A 259 20.14 4.42 -18.31
N GLY A 260 20.68 3.28 -17.98
CA GLY A 260 22.10 3.10 -17.76
C GLY A 260 22.45 2.73 -16.32
N PRO A 261 23.64 2.18 -16.09
CA PRO A 261 24.04 1.62 -14.81
C PRO A 261 24.12 2.68 -13.69
N GLU A 262 24.43 3.92 -14.01
CA GLU A 262 24.62 4.99 -13.04
C GLU A 262 23.37 5.85 -12.83
N LYS A 263 22.32 5.67 -13.66
CA LYS A 263 21.05 6.42 -13.58
C LYS A 263 21.27 7.94 -13.40
N LYS A 264 22.16 8.55 -14.18
CA LYS A 264 22.46 9.99 -14.07
C LYS A 264 21.30 10.88 -14.51
N PRO A 265 21.23 12.14 -14.04
CA PRO A 265 20.21 13.10 -14.48
C PRO A 265 20.17 13.29 -16.02
N GLU A 266 21.32 13.34 -16.67
CA GLU A 266 21.45 13.49 -18.12
C GLU A 266 20.99 12.28 -18.93
N ASP A 267 20.89 11.11 -18.31
CA ASP A 267 20.44 9.88 -18.95
C ASP A 267 18.92 9.71 -18.91
N ARG A 268 18.22 10.63 -18.26
CA ARG A 268 16.77 10.59 -18.14
C ARG A 268 16.08 10.82 -19.46
N ARG A 269 15.02 10.04 -19.70
CA ARG A 269 14.19 10.12 -20.92
C ARG A 269 12.74 9.82 -20.57
N ILE A 270 11.81 10.32 -21.38
CA ILE A 270 10.45 9.76 -21.45
C ILE A 270 10.59 8.43 -22.18
N SER A 271 10.33 7.34 -21.47
CA SER A 271 10.58 5.98 -21.96
C SER A 271 9.40 5.45 -22.75
N ALA A 272 9.69 4.79 -23.87
CA ALA A 272 8.70 3.99 -24.56
C ALA A 272 8.35 2.74 -23.75
N LYS A 273 7.13 2.24 -23.88
CA LYS A 273 6.71 0.95 -23.33
C LYS A 273 7.63 -0.14 -23.88
N ALA A 274 8.08 -1.03 -23.01
CA ALA A 274 8.93 -2.12 -23.42
C ALA A 274 8.17 -3.05 -24.38
N GLU A 275 8.84 -3.50 -25.40
CA GLU A 275 8.26 -4.37 -26.45
C GLU A 275 8.07 -5.82 -25.96
N ARG A 276 8.66 -6.18 -24.81
CA ARG A 276 8.74 -7.57 -24.35
C ARG A 276 8.40 -7.69 -22.87
N HIS A 277 7.50 -8.63 -22.60
CA HIS A 277 7.30 -9.13 -21.24
C HIS A 277 8.20 -10.31 -20.97
N ILE A 278 8.86 -10.24 -19.84
CA ILE A 278 9.67 -11.33 -19.34
C ILE A 278 8.93 -11.96 -18.18
N ILE A 279 8.35 -13.14 -18.39
CA ILE A 279 7.82 -13.94 -17.28
C ILE A 279 8.77 -15.09 -17.05
N LEU A 280 9.33 -15.14 -15.85
CA LEU A 280 10.09 -16.29 -15.39
C LEU A 280 9.11 -17.39 -14.99
N THR A 281 9.04 -18.46 -15.75
CA THR A 281 8.35 -19.71 -15.39
C THR A 281 9.38 -20.73 -14.93
N PRO A 282 8.96 -21.81 -14.21
CA PRO A 282 9.89 -22.90 -13.86
C PRO A 282 10.60 -23.51 -15.07
N GLU A 283 9.93 -23.52 -16.24
CA GLU A 283 10.47 -24.04 -17.48
C GLU A 283 11.41 -23.06 -18.19
N THR A 284 11.33 -21.77 -17.84
CA THR A 284 12.10 -20.68 -18.46
C THR A 284 13.07 -20.02 -17.51
N LYS A 285 13.54 -20.75 -16.47
CA LYS A 285 14.43 -20.21 -15.41
C LYS A 285 15.59 -19.36 -15.95
N ASP A 286 16.06 -19.67 -17.15
CA ASP A 286 17.17 -18.98 -17.79
C ASP A 286 16.81 -18.40 -19.17
N LYS A 287 15.51 -18.37 -19.53
CA LYS A 287 15.05 -17.87 -20.83
C LYS A 287 13.88 -16.92 -20.66
N PHE A 288 14.01 -15.77 -21.24
CA PHE A 288 12.93 -14.80 -21.32
C PHE A 288 11.92 -15.25 -22.38
N ARG A 289 10.66 -15.35 -22.02
CA ARG A 289 9.61 -15.67 -22.99
C ARG A 289 9.11 -14.38 -23.63
N ASP A 290 9.27 -14.32 -24.94
CA ASP A 290 8.65 -13.30 -25.79
C ASP A 290 7.17 -13.67 -25.96
N TYR A 291 6.26 -12.76 -25.57
CA TYR A 291 4.84 -12.98 -25.72
C TYR A 291 4.33 -12.58 -27.10
N GLY A 292 5.23 -12.34 -28.06
CA GLY A 292 4.87 -12.13 -29.47
C GLY A 292 3.93 -10.96 -29.70
N ARG A 293 4.07 -9.89 -28.94
CA ARG A 293 3.19 -8.74 -29.05
C ARG A 293 3.63 -7.82 -30.16
N GLU A 294 2.63 -7.33 -30.90
CA GLU A 294 2.87 -6.23 -31.82
C GLU A 294 3.38 -5.01 -31.04
N LYS A 295 4.37 -4.38 -31.62
CA LYS A 295 4.93 -3.14 -31.11
C LYS A 295 3.86 -2.06 -31.09
N ILE A 296 3.59 -1.48 -29.93
CA ILE A 296 2.81 -0.24 -29.87
C ILE A 296 3.64 0.84 -30.56
N ALA A 297 3.11 1.36 -31.66
CA ALA A 297 3.82 2.30 -32.51
C ALA A 297 3.42 3.75 -32.23
N GLY A 298 4.26 4.70 -32.63
CA GLY A 298 3.97 6.12 -32.55
C GLY A 298 3.88 6.66 -31.13
N ASP A 299 3.08 7.68 -30.93
CA ASP A 299 2.95 8.38 -29.63
C ASP A 299 2.33 7.50 -28.54
N ALA A 300 1.47 6.55 -28.88
CA ALA A 300 0.89 5.59 -27.96
C ALA A 300 1.94 4.74 -27.22
N ALA A 301 3.14 4.59 -27.77
CA ALA A 301 4.23 3.89 -27.10
C ALA A 301 4.72 4.59 -25.81
N TYR A 302 4.48 5.88 -25.67
CA TYR A 302 4.94 6.67 -24.51
C TYR A 302 3.81 7.00 -23.55
N GLU A 303 2.56 6.72 -23.91
CA GLU A 303 1.38 7.19 -23.21
C GLU A 303 0.62 6.08 -22.48
N ALA A 304 -0.14 6.47 -21.48
CA ALA A 304 -0.92 5.58 -20.62
C ALA A 304 -2.36 5.44 -21.08
N GLY A 305 -2.88 4.21 -21.11
CA GLY A 305 -4.31 3.91 -21.16
C GLY A 305 -4.99 4.03 -19.78
N TRP A 306 -6.30 3.71 -19.73
CA TRP A 306 -7.08 3.76 -18.48
C TRP A 306 -6.37 3.05 -17.33
N ARG A 307 -6.02 1.77 -17.52
CA ARG A 307 -5.43 0.90 -16.49
C ARG A 307 -3.97 1.18 -16.18
N GLU A 308 -3.32 2.01 -16.99
CA GLU A 308 -1.89 2.31 -16.84
C GLU A 308 -1.62 3.63 -16.09
N GLY A 309 -2.63 4.15 -15.43
CA GLY A 309 -2.54 5.36 -14.61
C GLY A 309 -3.32 6.56 -15.14
N ALA A 310 -3.75 6.56 -16.41
CA ALA A 310 -4.47 7.70 -16.97
C ALA A 310 -5.84 7.92 -16.30
N GLY A 311 -6.59 6.86 -15.97
CA GLY A 311 -7.87 7.01 -15.28
C GLY A 311 -7.75 7.72 -13.92
N LEU A 312 -6.78 7.32 -13.10
CA LEU A 312 -6.53 7.98 -11.80
C LEU A 312 -5.90 9.36 -11.97
N SER A 313 -5.12 9.61 -13.04
CA SER A 313 -4.63 10.96 -13.37
C SER A 313 -5.77 11.92 -13.65
N ILE A 314 -6.74 11.50 -14.46
CA ILE A 314 -7.95 12.28 -14.75
C ILE A 314 -8.74 12.57 -13.48
N ALA A 315 -8.93 11.56 -12.63
CA ALA A 315 -9.62 11.72 -11.35
C ALA A 315 -8.91 12.71 -10.43
N ALA A 316 -7.58 12.61 -10.29
CA ALA A 316 -6.79 13.53 -9.49
C ALA A 316 -6.86 14.96 -10.02
N LEU A 317 -6.78 15.14 -11.34
CA LEU A 317 -6.92 16.47 -11.99
C LEU A 317 -8.31 17.06 -11.83
N ALA A 318 -9.37 16.27 -11.91
CA ALA A 318 -10.73 16.72 -11.64
C ALA A 318 -10.87 17.19 -10.18
N MET A 319 -10.30 16.46 -9.22
CA MET A 319 -10.27 16.86 -7.81
C MET A 319 -9.42 18.12 -7.58
N ALA A 320 -8.29 18.26 -8.28
CA ALA A 320 -7.47 19.48 -8.24
C ALA A 320 -8.24 20.69 -8.77
N ALA A 321 -8.98 20.54 -9.87
CA ALA A 321 -9.82 21.58 -10.44
C ALA A 321 -10.90 22.06 -9.47
N ALA A 322 -11.48 21.16 -8.70
CA ALA A 322 -12.47 21.53 -7.67
C ALA A 322 -11.86 22.29 -6.49
N ARG A 323 -10.54 22.23 -6.29
CA ARG A 323 -9.81 22.78 -5.14
C ARG A 323 -8.84 23.89 -5.50
N GLY A 324 -8.28 23.84 -6.70
CA GLY A 324 -7.30 24.80 -7.18
C GLY A 324 -7.93 26.17 -7.42
N GLY A 325 -7.30 27.22 -6.90
CA GLY A 325 -7.68 28.59 -7.19
C GLY A 325 -8.90 29.11 -6.42
N ALA A 326 -9.28 28.51 -5.30
CA ALA A 326 -10.19 29.16 -4.36
C ALA A 326 -9.47 30.34 -3.69
N PRO A 327 -9.83 31.60 -4.00
CA PRO A 327 -9.32 32.76 -3.27
C PRO A 327 -9.73 32.60 -1.81
N GLY A 328 -8.77 32.63 -0.88
CA GLY A 328 -9.07 32.62 0.55
C GLY A 328 -8.54 31.45 1.35
N SER A 329 -7.80 30.49 0.78
CA SER A 329 -7.00 29.56 1.58
C SER A 329 -5.73 30.24 2.09
N GLU A 330 -5.85 31.41 2.70
CA GLU A 330 -4.76 32.07 3.38
C GLU A 330 -4.31 31.22 4.56
N GLY A 331 -3.31 30.38 4.27
CA GLY A 331 -2.74 29.49 5.23
C GLY A 331 -1.49 30.03 5.85
N TYR A 332 -1.38 29.88 7.13
CA TYR A 332 -0.15 30.09 7.88
C TYR A 332 1.03 29.34 7.24
N GLY A 333 1.96 30.10 6.67
CA GLY A 333 3.35 29.76 6.35
C GLY A 333 3.62 28.56 5.44
N MET A 334 4.30 28.79 4.35
CA MET A 334 4.99 27.88 3.43
C MET A 334 4.20 27.17 2.31
N SER A 335 2.91 27.11 2.31
CA SER A 335 2.12 26.67 1.18
C SER A 335 1.03 27.66 0.91
N LYS A 336 0.98 28.19 -0.30
CA LYS A 336 -0.10 29.10 -0.70
C LYS A 336 -1.43 28.38 -0.94
N GLY A 337 -1.43 27.02 -0.89
CA GLY A 337 -2.59 26.21 -1.26
C GLY A 337 -2.93 26.30 -2.75
N GLU A 338 -1.97 26.77 -3.56
CA GLU A 338 -2.09 26.95 -5.00
C GLU A 338 -1.06 26.06 -5.67
N GLY A 339 -1.47 25.36 -6.73
CA GLY A 339 -0.56 24.69 -7.64
C GLY A 339 0.04 25.66 -8.66
N ASP A 340 0.87 25.14 -9.56
CA ASP A 340 1.47 25.91 -10.67
C ASP A 340 0.44 26.27 -11.76
N PHE A 341 -0.74 25.64 -11.74
CA PHE A 341 -1.81 25.79 -12.71
C PHE A 341 -3.11 26.28 -12.08
N LYS A 342 -3.97 26.88 -12.89
CA LYS A 342 -5.30 27.30 -12.47
C LYS A 342 -6.29 26.12 -12.49
N SER A 343 -7.38 26.22 -11.74
CA SER A 343 -8.49 25.24 -11.80
C SER A 343 -8.92 24.88 -13.20
N ALA A 344 -9.01 25.86 -14.10
CA ALA A 344 -9.39 25.63 -15.48
C ALA A 344 -8.37 24.78 -16.25
N ASP A 345 -7.09 24.89 -15.95
CA ASP A 345 -6.04 24.11 -16.62
C ASP A 345 -6.08 22.66 -16.19
N TYR A 346 -6.28 22.40 -14.88
CA TYR A 346 -6.48 21.04 -14.35
C TYR A 346 -7.72 20.39 -14.98
N LEU A 347 -8.84 21.13 -15.02
CA LEU A 347 -10.08 20.61 -15.58
C LEU A 347 -9.93 20.32 -17.06
N LYS A 348 -9.34 21.24 -17.82
CA LYS A 348 -9.10 21.06 -19.24
C LYS A 348 -8.25 19.82 -19.53
N ALA A 349 -7.16 19.64 -18.79
CA ALA A 349 -6.29 18.47 -18.96
C ALA A 349 -7.06 17.15 -18.66
N ALA A 350 -7.91 17.15 -17.62
CA ALA A 350 -8.74 16.01 -17.29
C ALA A 350 -9.78 15.69 -18.37
N GLU A 351 -10.52 16.70 -18.82
CA GLU A 351 -11.58 16.55 -19.83
C GLU A 351 -11.02 16.13 -21.20
N ASP A 352 -9.92 16.75 -21.64
CA ASP A 352 -9.26 16.39 -22.91
C ASP A 352 -8.77 14.94 -22.90
N ALA A 353 -8.12 14.52 -21.80
CA ALA A 353 -7.64 13.14 -21.65
C ALA A 353 -8.81 12.14 -21.60
N PHE A 354 -9.86 12.46 -20.86
CA PHE A 354 -11.06 11.62 -20.78
C PHE A 354 -11.70 11.42 -22.17
N ALA A 355 -11.94 12.51 -22.87
CA ALA A 355 -12.54 12.47 -24.23
C ALA A 355 -11.67 11.71 -25.23
N PHE A 356 -10.34 11.81 -25.10
CA PHE A 356 -9.40 11.06 -25.92
C PHE A 356 -9.48 9.56 -25.63
N LEU A 357 -9.42 9.16 -24.35
CA LEU A 357 -9.39 7.76 -23.97
C LEU A 357 -10.71 7.02 -24.18
N GLU A 358 -11.86 7.69 -24.04
CA GLU A 358 -13.16 7.07 -24.39
C GLU A 358 -13.22 6.58 -25.86
N LYS A 359 -12.40 7.16 -26.73
CA LYS A 359 -12.32 6.79 -28.16
C LYS A 359 -11.14 5.89 -28.49
N ASN A 360 -10.05 6.01 -27.74
CA ASN A 360 -8.73 5.53 -28.19
C ASN A 360 -8.06 4.56 -27.22
N ASN A 361 -8.70 4.16 -26.11
CA ASN A 361 -8.03 3.33 -25.09
C ASN A 361 -7.45 2.02 -25.63
N LEU A 362 -8.07 1.43 -26.65
CA LEU A 362 -7.58 0.19 -27.27
C LEU A 362 -6.19 0.34 -27.92
N LEU A 363 -5.75 1.56 -28.26
CA LEU A 363 -4.39 1.81 -28.74
C LEU A 363 -3.33 1.47 -27.67
N PHE A 364 -3.71 1.49 -26.40
CA PHE A 364 -2.83 1.23 -25.26
C PHE A 364 -2.98 -0.18 -24.71
N ALA A 365 -4.06 -0.87 -25.08
CA ALA A 365 -4.33 -2.23 -24.65
C ALA A 365 -3.49 -3.21 -25.47
N ASN A 366 -2.46 -3.74 -24.88
CA ASN A 366 -1.51 -4.61 -25.53
C ASN A 366 -2.07 -6.00 -25.95
N ASP A 367 -3.24 -6.35 -25.45
CA ASP A 367 -4.04 -7.55 -25.81
C ASP A 367 -5.25 -7.18 -26.70
N GLY A 368 -5.38 -5.91 -27.08
CA GLY A 368 -6.44 -5.41 -27.96
C GLY A 368 -7.82 -5.33 -27.33
N LYS A 369 -7.95 -5.48 -25.99
CA LYS A 369 -9.24 -5.44 -25.30
C LYS A 369 -9.16 -4.75 -23.94
N GLU A 370 -10.27 -4.13 -23.56
CA GLU A 370 -10.44 -3.62 -22.21
C GLU A 370 -10.75 -4.76 -21.23
N ASN A 371 -10.28 -4.61 -20.01
CA ASN A 371 -10.54 -5.54 -18.92
C ASN A 371 -11.10 -4.83 -17.68
N ILE A 372 -11.25 -5.56 -16.58
CA ILE A 372 -11.79 -5.02 -15.32
C ILE A 372 -11.00 -3.81 -14.79
N LEU A 373 -9.69 -3.76 -15.07
CA LEU A 373 -8.84 -2.64 -14.63
C LEU A 373 -9.18 -1.36 -15.39
N ASP A 374 -9.45 -1.45 -16.69
CA ASP A 374 -9.91 -0.31 -17.49
C ASP A 374 -11.26 0.20 -17.00
N ASP A 375 -12.19 -0.72 -16.71
CA ASP A 375 -13.52 -0.35 -16.24
C ASP A 375 -13.49 0.40 -14.91
N TYR A 376 -12.75 -0.07 -13.90
CA TYR A 376 -12.73 0.65 -12.64
C TYR A 376 -11.92 1.95 -12.71
N CYS A 377 -10.84 2.01 -13.50
CA CYS A 377 -10.07 3.24 -13.68
C CYS A 377 -10.89 4.32 -14.40
N ALA A 378 -11.60 3.95 -15.48
CA ALA A 378 -12.49 4.85 -16.19
C ALA A 378 -13.70 5.26 -15.33
N LEU A 379 -14.25 4.36 -14.51
CA LEU A 379 -15.33 4.67 -13.58
C LEU A 379 -14.91 5.73 -12.55
N VAL A 380 -13.73 5.59 -11.95
CA VAL A 380 -13.22 6.59 -11.01
C VAL A 380 -13.03 7.94 -11.69
N ALA A 381 -12.44 7.96 -12.90
CA ALA A 381 -12.27 9.18 -13.70
C ALA A 381 -13.60 9.88 -13.98
N ALA A 382 -14.57 9.16 -14.51
CA ALA A 382 -15.90 9.69 -14.82
C ALA A 382 -16.62 10.20 -13.58
N THR A 383 -16.52 9.46 -12.45
CA THR A 383 -17.14 9.85 -11.17
C THR A 383 -16.58 11.16 -10.64
N GLU A 384 -15.27 11.36 -10.62
CA GLU A 384 -14.66 12.60 -10.12
C GLU A 384 -14.89 13.78 -11.09
N LEU A 385 -14.91 13.54 -12.40
CA LEU A 385 -15.32 14.56 -13.39
C LEU A 385 -16.78 14.97 -13.20
N PHE A 386 -17.70 14.01 -12.99
CA PHE A 386 -19.10 14.32 -12.71
C PHE A 386 -19.26 15.13 -11.42
N ARG A 387 -18.58 14.73 -10.35
CA ARG A 387 -18.59 15.46 -9.06
C ARG A 387 -18.10 16.89 -9.20
N THR A 388 -17.10 17.11 -10.05
CA THR A 388 -16.49 18.43 -10.24
C THR A 388 -17.31 19.32 -11.15
N THR A 389 -17.91 18.76 -12.22
CA THR A 389 -18.53 19.55 -13.30
C THR A 389 -20.05 19.50 -13.32
N GLY A 390 -20.66 18.44 -12.77
CA GLY A 390 -22.09 18.16 -12.91
C GLY A 390 -22.54 17.77 -14.30
N LYS A 391 -21.63 17.63 -15.29
CA LYS A 391 -21.98 17.36 -16.69
C LYS A 391 -22.56 15.94 -16.87
N PRO A 392 -23.76 15.78 -17.45
CA PRO A 392 -24.41 14.46 -17.61
C PRO A 392 -23.57 13.42 -18.34
N VAL A 393 -22.75 13.82 -19.30
CA VAL A 393 -21.90 12.92 -20.09
C VAL A 393 -20.97 12.07 -19.20
N TYR A 394 -20.48 12.63 -18.09
CA TYR A 394 -19.62 11.89 -17.18
C TYR A 394 -20.41 10.94 -16.27
N ARG A 395 -21.65 11.28 -15.95
CA ARG A 395 -22.54 10.37 -15.24
C ARG A 395 -22.87 9.15 -16.12
N GLU A 396 -23.25 9.39 -17.36
CA GLU A 396 -23.55 8.31 -18.33
C GLU A 396 -22.34 7.39 -18.53
N ALA A 397 -21.15 7.97 -18.65
CA ALA A 397 -19.91 7.19 -18.73
C ALA A 397 -19.65 6.36 -17.45
N ALA A 398 -19.86 6.95 -16.26
CA ALA A 398 -19.72 6.25 -14.99
C ALA A 398 -20.73 5.08 -14.88
N ASP A 399 -21.99 5.32 -15.21
CA ASP A 399 -23.06 4.30 -15.19
C ASP A 399 -22.74 3.13 -16.14
N LYS A 400 -22.25 3.44 -17.36
CA LYS A 400 -21.78 2.43 -18.33
C LYS A 400 -20.63 1.57 -17.77
N ARG A 401 -19.61 2.19 -17.17
CA ARG A 401 -18.45 1.48 -16.60
C ARG A 401 -18.84 0.68 -15.36
N ALA A 402 -19.72 1.19 -14.52
CA ALA A 402 -20.26 0.47 -13.37
C ALA A 402 -21.05 -0.77 -13.79
N ALA A 403 -21.87 -0.68 -14.84
CA ALA A 403 -22.61 -1.82 -15.39
C ALA A 403 -21.66 -2.89 -15.96
N SER A 404 -20.62 -2.48 -16.72
CA SER A 404 -19.59 -3.40 -17.22
C SER A 404 -18.87 -4.12 -16.08
N LEU A 405 -18.46 -3.40 -15.04
CA LEU A 405 -17.80 -3.95 -13.87
C LEU A 405 -18.69 -4.95 -13.14
N ALA A 406 -19.97 -4.64 -12.92
CA ALA A 406 -20.94 -5.53 -12.31
C ALA A 406 -21.15 -6.83 -13.12
N ALA A 407 -21.23 -6.71 -14.45
CA ALA A 407 -21.36 -7.86 -15.33
C ALA A 407 -20.16 -8.81 -15.26
N ARG A 408 -18.93 -8.28 -15.18
CA ARG A 408 -17.71 -9.08 -15.02
C ARG A 408 -17.67 -9.82 -13.67
N LEU A 409 -18.11 -9.18 -12.58
CA LEU A 409 -18.15 -9.78 -11.27
C LEU A 409 -19.17 -10.93 -11.20
N THR A 410 -20.32 -10.78 -11.84
CA THR A 410 -21.38 -11.83 -11.86
C THR A 410 -21.00 -13.01 -12.75
N SER A 411 -20.35 -12.79 -13.90
CA SER A 411 -19.87 -13.87 -14.78
C SER A 411 -18.75 -14.70 -14.13
N GLY A 412 -17.85 -14.08 -13.38
CA GLY A 412 -16.82 -14.75 -12.61
C GLY A 412 -17.37 -15.61 -11.47
N ALA A 413 -18.46 -15.20 -10.83
CA ALA A 413 -19.14 -15.99 -9.79
C ALA A 413 -19.85 -17.23 -10.36
N ALA A 414 -20.41 -17.13 -11.57
CA ALA A 414 -21.09 -18.25 -12.23
C ALA A 414 -20.09 -19.34 -12.69
N SER A 415 -18.89 -18.99 -13.08
CA SER A 415 -17.84 -19.95 -13.44
C SER A 415 -17.14 -20.63 -12.24
N GLY A 416 -17.25 -20.04 -11.03
CA GLY A 416 -16.69 -20.58 -9.78
C GLY A 416 -17.59 -21.56 -9.03
N SER A 417 -18.88 -21.67 -9.38
CA SER A 417 -19.85 -22.54 -8.66
C SER A 417 -19.97 -23.95 -9.19
N GLY A 418 -19.20 -24.34 -10.19
CA GLY A 418 -19.20 -25.68 -10.80
C GLY A 418 -18.00 -26.51 -10.40
N SER A 419 -17.89 -27.00 -9.19
CA SER A 419 -17.33 -28.30 -8.77
C SER A 419 -17.09 -28.36 -7.27
N ALA A 420 -18.15 -28.66 -6.54
CA ALA A 420 -18.04 -29.26 -5.21
C ALA A 420 -19.09 -30.37 -5.10
N THR A 421 -18.91 -31.42 -5.89
CA THR A 421 -19.56 -32.69 -5.60
C THR A 421 -18.53 -33.58 -4.92
N GLY A 422 -18.73 -33.79 -3.63
CA GLY A 422 -18.00 -34.76 -2.84
C GLY A 422 -18.22 -36.15 -3.37
N THR A 423 -17.16 -36.93 -3.44
CA THR A 423 -17.23 -38.38 -3.47
C THR A 423 -16.26 -38.91 -2.42
N THR A 424 -16.88 -39.49 -1.36
CA THR A 424 -16.22 -40.38 -0.41
C THR A 424 -15.92 -41.70 -1.06
N GLY A 425 -14.74 -42.23 -0.84
CA GLY A 425 -14.51 -43.67 -1.09
C GLY A 425 -13.06 -44.05 -1.40
N GLY A 426 -12.36 -44.64 -0.43
CA GLY A 426 -11.62 -45.90 -0.53
C GLY A 426 -10.25 -45.95 -1.21
N THR A 427 -9.23 -46.00 -0.35
CA THR A 427 -7.99 -46.88 -0.38
C THR A 427 -7.42 -47.37 -1.70
N THR A 428 -6.16 -47.19 -1.85
CA THR A 428 -4.97 -48.02 -2.09
C THR A 428 -4.04 -47.50 -3.19
N GLY A 429 -2.81 -47.31 -2.81
CA GLY A 429 -1.54 -47.64 -3.41
C GLY A 429 -1.20 -47.24 -4.86
N GLY A 430 -0.09 -46.49 -5.01
CA GLY A 430 0.62 -46.43 -6.28
C GLY A 430 1.36 -45.12 -6.51
N THR A 431 2.65 -45.16 -6.28
CA THR A 431 3.65 -44.17 -6.69
C THR A 431 3.62 -43.95 -8.21
N THR A 432 3.54 -42.66 -8.61
CA THR A 432 4.32 -42.10 -9.73
C THR A 432 4.07 -40.57 -9.80
N GLY A 433 5.12 -39.81 -10.06
CA GLY A 433 5.14 -38.37 -10.09
C GLY A 433 4.26 -37.76 -11.18
N GLY A 434 3.56 -36.69 -10.80
CA GLY A 434 2.81 -35.83 -11.70
C GLY A 434 2.73 -34.45 -11.12
N THR A 435 3.45 -33.52 -11.72
CA THR A 435 3.38 -32.08 -11.47
C THR A 435 1.97 -31.57 -11.78
N THR A 436 1.18 -31.31 -10.76
CA THR A 436 -0.07 -30.57 -10.93
C THR A 436 0.19 -29.10 -10.68
N GLY A 437 0.13 -28.30 -11.76
CA GLY A 437 0.02 -26.85 -11.68
C GLY A 437 -1.21 -26.46 -10.87
N GLY A 438 -0.97 -25.74 -9.76
CA GLY A 438 -2.05 -25.20 -8.95
C GLY A 438 -2.75 -24.07 -9.70
N THR A 439 -3.91 -24.38 -10.23
CA THR A 439 -4.89 -23.37 -10.61
C THR A 439 -5.37 -22.69 -9.35
N THR A 440 -4.89 -21.47 -9.13
CA THR A 440 -5.57 -20.53 -8.24
C THR A 440 -6.95 -20.29 -8.83
N SER A 441 -8.01 -20.65 -8.11
CA SER A 441 -9.37 -20.17 -8.36
C SER A 441 -9.34 -18.64 -8.07
N GLY A 442 -8.81 -17.89 -8.98
CA GLY A 442 -8.79 -16.45 -9.01
C GLY A 442 -9.73 -15.99 -10.11
N VAL A 443 -10.43 -14.94 -9.85
CA VAL A 443 -11.14 -14.15 -10.84
C VAL A 443 -10.21 -13.98 -12.05
N THR A 444 -10.55 -14.59 -13.18
CA THR A 444 -9.85 -14.36 -14.43
C THR A 444 -10.16 -12.94 -14.87
N TYR A 445 -9.17 -12.09 -14.89
CA TYR A 445 -9.24 -10.73 -15.42
C TYR A 445 -9.18 -10.79 -16.96
N GLU A 446 -10.22 -11.26 -17.59
CA GLU A 446 -10.43 -11.11 -19.04
C GLU A 446 -11.14 -9.80 -19.38
#